data_d4b90003b54560054461013d74751532
#
_entry.id   d4b90003b54560054461013d74751532
#
_cell.length_a   1.000
_cell.length_b   1.000
_cell.length_c   1.000
_cell.angle_alpha   90.00
_cell.angle_beta   90.00
_cell.angle_gamma   90.00
#
_symmetry.space_group_name_H-M   'P 1'
#
loop_
_entity.id
_entity.type
_entity.pdbx_description
1 polymer ?
#
loop_
_entity_poly.entity_id
_entity_poly.type
_entity_poly.pdbx_seq_one_letter_code
_entity_poly.pdbx_strand_id
1 'polypeptide(L)' 'MNLGEKIYELRKQQNLSQEELGDKLNVSRQTISKWERNESTPDLAKIVPLCDLFNLSVDELLQVKKIEK' A
#
# COMPACT_ATOMS: atom_id res chain seq x y z
N MET A 1 -7.08 4.11 -10.87
CA MET A 1 -6.10 4.21 -9.77
C MET A 1 -5.29 2.94 -9.70
N ASN A 2 -3.98 3.04 -9.60
CA ASN A 2 -3.14 1.88 -9.50
C ASN A 2 -2.75 1.63 -8.03
N LEU A 3 -2.04 0.55 -7.79
CA LEU A 3 -1.72 0.15 -6.42
C LEU A 3 -0.88 1.20 -5.71
N GLY A 4 0.10 1.77 -6.40
CA GLY A 4 0.94 2.78 -5.76
C GLY A 4 0.15 3.99 -5.33
N GLU A 5 -0.76 4.45 -6.18
CA GLU A 5 -1.63 5.57 -5.81
C GLU A 5 -2.53 5.21 -4.64
N LYS A 6 -3.02 3.97 -4.62
CA LYS A 6 -3.86 3.50 -3.53
C LYS A 6 -3.11 3.54 -2.21
N ILE A 7 -1.88 3.03 -2.21
CA ILE A 7 -1.06 3.04 -1.01
C ILE A 7 -0.82 4.47 -0.55
N TYR A 8 -0.50 5.35 -1.50
CA TYR A 8 -0.26 6.75 -1.19
C TYR A 8 -1.48 7.37 -0.51
N GLU A 9 -2.66 7.17 -1.09
CA GLU A 9 -3.87 7.77 -0.55
C GLU A 9 -4.22 7.23 0.83
N LEU A 10 -4.09 5.92 1.01
CA LEU A 10 -4.37 5.32 2.29
C LEU A 10 -3.42 5.84 3.36
N ARG A 11 -2.15 5.98 3.00
CA ARG A 11 -1.16 6.51 3.93
C ARG A 11 -1.52 7.94 4.33
N LYS A 12 -1.86 8.77 3.36
CA LYS A 12 -2.21 10.17 3.64
C LYS A 12 -3.47 10.27 4.48
N GLN A 13 -4.43 9.40 4.25
CA GLN A 13 -5.65 9.41 5.05
C GLN A 13 -5.37 9.15 6.51
N GLN A 14 -4.34 8.40 6.81
CA GLN A 14 -3.96 8.10 8.20
C GLN A 14 -2.87 9.03 8.72
N ASN A 15 -2.51 10.03 7.93
CA ASN A 15 -1.50 11.01 8.33
C ASN A 15 -0.15 10.39 8.64
N LEU A 16 0.22 9.37 7.88
CA LEU A 16 1.50 8.70 8.05
C LEU A 16 2.50 9.22 7.04
N SER A 17 3.74 9.41 7.49
CA SER A 17 4.83 9.64 6.56
C SER A 17 5.24 8.32 5.92
N GLN A 18 6.03 8.40 4.85
CA GLN A 18 6.57 7.19 4.25
C GLN A 18 7.42 6.41 5.24
N GLU A 19 8.18 7.12 6.05
CA GLU A 19 9.01 6.48 7.06
C GLU A 19 8.15 5.78 8.11
N GLU A 20 7.09 6.43 8.55
CA GLU A 20 6.19 5.84 9.54
C GLU A 20 5.52 4.59 9.01
N LEU A 21 5.07 4.64 7.76
CA LEU A 21 4.48 3.45 7.16
C LEU A 21 5.51 2.34 7.03
N GLY A 22 6.72 2.69 6.64
CA GLY A 22 7.79 1.70 6.55
C GLY A 22 8.06 1.04 7.89
N ASP A 23 8.08 1.83 8.95
CA ASP A 23 8.29 1.27 10.29
C ASP A 23 7.20 0.28 10.67
N LYS A 24 5.96 0.60 10.34
CA LYS A 24 4.85 -0.28 10.66
C LYS A 24 4.90 -1.59 9.89
N LEU A 25 5.48 -1.56 8.71
CA LEU A 25 5.57 -2.74 7.85
C LEU A 25 6.94 -3.37 7.87
N ASN A 26 7.86 -2.79 8.62
CA ASN A 26 9.21 -3.32 8.76
C ASN A 26 9.97 -3.30 7.44
N VAL A 27 9.81 -2.21 6.69
CA VAL A 27 10.54 -1.97 5.46
C VAL A 27 11.08 -0.55 5.48
N SER A 28 12.01 -0.26 4.59
CA SER A 28 12.61 1.07 4.55
C SER A 28 11.68 2.07 3.90
N ARG A 29 11.96 3.36 4.15
CA ARG A 29 11.22 4.43 3.51
C ARG A 29 11.36 4.35 1.99
N GLN A 30 12.54 3.98 1.50
CA GLN A 30 12.76 3.85 0.07
C GLN A 30 11.85 2.80 -0.54
N THR A 31 11.60 1.73 0.19
CA THR A 31 10.69 0.68 -0.30
C THR A 31 9.28 1.24 -0.46
N ILE A 32 8.80 1.99 0.54
CA ILE A 32 7.48 2.60 0.45
C ILE A 32 7.43 3.56 -0.74
N SER A 33 8.46 4.37 -0.89
CA SER A 33 8.51 5.32 -2.00
C SER A 33 8.41 4.61 -3.35
N LYS A 34 9.13 3.50 -3.50
CA LYS A 34 9.09 2.74 -4.76
C LYS A 34 7.71 2.16 -5.01
N TRP A 35 7.05 1.66 -3.96
CA TRP A 35 5.69 1.14 -4.11
C TRP A 35 4.76 2.24 -4.61
N GLU A 36 4.86 3.43 -4.02
CA GLU A 36 3.96 4.52 -4.36
C GLU A 36 4.19 5.04 -5.77
N ARG A 37 5.41 4.88 -6.28
CA ARG A 37 5.74 5.28 -7.64
C ARG A 37 5.57 4.14 -8.64
N ASN A 38 5.12 2.99 -8.18
CA ASN A 38 4.94 1.80 -9.01
C ASN A 38 6.25 1.31 -9.63
N GLU A 39 7.35 1.57 -8.93
CA GLU A 39 8.66 1.05 -9.34
C GLU A 39 8.89 -0.35 -8.80
N SER A 40 8.18 -0.71 -7.76
CA SER A 40 8.17 -2.07 -7.25
C SER A 40 6.80 -2.33 -6.62
N THR A 41 6.54 -3.58 -6.31
CA THR A 41 5.25 -4.00 -5.80
C THR A 41 5.46 -4.75 -4.50
N PRO A 42 4.65 -4.49 -3.47
CA PRO A 42 4.77 -5.28 -2.24
C PRO A 42 4.44 -6.74 -2.52
N ASP A 43 5.22 -7.64 -1.92
CA ASP A 43 4.92 -9.05 -2.06
C ASP A 43 3.81 -9.42 -1.07
N LEU A 44 3.36 -10.67 -1.16
CA LEU A 44 2.23 -11.10 -0.34
C LEU A 44 2.52 -10.95 1.15
N ALA A 45 3.76 -11.17 1.55
CA ALA A 45 4.12 -11.03 2.97
C ALA A 45 3.89 -9.61 3.48
N LYS A 46 3.88 -8.62 2.59
CA LYS A 46 3.63 -7.22 2.97
C LYS A 46 2.21 -6.79 2.65
N ILE A 47 1.58 -7.43 1.67
CA ILE A 47 0.20 -7.11 1.31
C ILE A 47 -0.74 -7.34 2.50
N VAL A 48 -0.57 -8.45 3.20
CA VAL A 48 -1.45 -8.78 4.33
C VAL A 48 -1.34 -7.75 5.45
N PRO A 49 -0.13 -7.40 5.92
CA PRO A 49 -0.04 -6.34 6.95
C PRO A 49 -0.51 -4.98 6.46
N LEU A 50 -0.35 -4.68 5.16
CA LEU A 50 -0.92 -3.44 4.62
C LEU A 50 -2.43 -3.44 4.79
N CYS A 51 -3.07 -4.55 4.46
CA CYS A 51 -4.52 -4.66 4.59
C CYS A 51 -4.95 -4.51 6.03
N ASP A 52 -4.22 -5.14 6.95
CA ASP A 52 -4.54 -5.04 8.37
C ASP A 52 -4.42 -3.60 8.84
N LEU A 53 -3.35 -2.93 8.43
CA LEU A 53 -3.10 -1.57 8.86
C LEU A 53 -4.17 -0.61 8.38
N PHE A 54 -4.63 -0.80 7.14
CA PHE A 54 -5.61 0.09 6.55
C PHE A 54 -7.03 -0.43 6.65
N ASN A 55 -7.21 -1.55 7.33
CA ASN A 55 -8.52 -2.14 7.57
C ASN A 55 -9.26 -2.45 6.26
N LEU A 56 -8.56 -3.07 5.35
CA LEU A 56 -9.07 -3.45 4.05
C LEU A 56 -8.91 -4.95 3.85
N SER A 57 -9.70 -5.50 2.94
CA SER A 57 -9.43 -6.85 2.46
C SER A 57 -8.33 -6.78 1.39
N VAL A 58 -7.70 -7.92 1.13
CA VAL A 58 -6.71 -8.00 0.06
C VAL A 58 -7.34 -7.61 -1.27
N ASP A 59 -8.57 -8.05 -1.47
CA ASP A 59 -9.29 -7.74 -2.69
C ASP A 59 -9.47 -6.24 -2.86
N GLU A 60 -9.82 -5.56 -1.78
CA GLU A 60 -9.99 -4.11 -1.83
C GLU A 60 -8.69 -3.39 -2.11
N LEU A 61 -7.62 -3.84 -1.48
CA LEU A 61 -6.33 -3.19 -1.70
C LEU A 61 -5.86 -3.35 -3.13
N LEU A 62 -6.03 -4.53 -3.71
CA LEU A 62 -5.52 -4.84 -5.03
C LEU A 62 -6.48 -4.43 -6.14
N GLN A 63 -7.63 -3.91 -5.81
CA GLN A 63 -8.64 -3.56 -6.79
C GLN A 63 -8.31 -2.21 -7.41
N VAL A 64 -7.36 -2.23 -8.30
CA VAL A 64 -6.97 -1.00 -8.99
C VAL A 64 -7.77 -0.81 -10.26
N LYS A 65 -8.43 -1.86 -10.68
CA LYS A 65 -9.30 -1.80 -11.83
C LYS A 65 -10.37 -2.87 -11.66
N LYS A 66 -11.60 -2.44 -11.70
CA LYS A 66 -12.71 -3.35 -11.49
C LYS A 66 -13.23 -3.83 -12.83
N ILE A 67 -13.36 -5.14 -12.94
CA ILE A 67 -13.92 -5.75 -14.14
C ILE A 67 -15.38 -6.06 -13.85
N GLU A 68 -16.26 -5.51 -14.65
CA GLU A 68 -17.68 -5.74 -14.49
C GLU A 68 -18.17 -6.70 -15.55
N LYS A 69 -19.07 -7.56 -15.16
CA LYS A 69 -19.65 -8.51 -16.10
C LYS A 69 -21.11 -8.23 -16.25
#